data_0b077ebcb76ba6cd357560560844ea00
#
_entry.id   0b077ebcb76ba6cd357560560844ea00
#
_cell.length_a   1.000
_cell.length_b   1.000
_cell.length_c   1.000
_cell.angle_alpha   90.00
_cell.angle_beta   90.00
_cell.angle_gamma   90.00
#
_symmetry.space_group_name_H-M   'P 1'
#
loop_
_entity.id
_entity.type
_entity.pdbx_description
1 polymer ?
#
loop_
_entity_poly.entity_id
_entity_poly.type
_entity_poly.pdbx_seq_one_letter_code
_entity_poly.pdbx_strand_id
1 'polypeptide(L)'
;MVGSINKVILVGNLGADPRVNTTQNGSKVVTLSVATSDTWKDKLSGERKERTEWHRVVVFNAQLADVAERYLRKGSKVYIEGQLQTRKWEDANGQEKYTTEVVLQNFSSNLIM
;
A
#
# COMPACT_ATOMS: atom_id res chain seq x y z
N MET A 1 -2.51 -20.43 14.58
CA MET A 1 -2.92 -21.50 13.68
C MET A 1 -1.94 -21.60 12.51
N VAL A 2 -1.53 -22.81 12.18
CA VAL A 2 -0.69 -23.06 11.04
C VAL A 2 -1.57 -23.51 9.86
N GLY A 3 -1.06 -23.41 8.65
CA GLY A 3 -1.77 -23.84 7.45
C GLY A 3 -2.42 -22.73 6.66
N SER A 4 -2.10 -21.46 6.96
CA SER A 4 -2.58 -20.33 6.15
C SER A 4 -1.44 -19.39 5.81
N ILE A 5 -1.63 -18.67 4.72
CA ILE A 5 -0.66 -17.67 4.25
C ILE A 5 -1.40 -16.38 3.97
N ASN A 6 -0.86 -15.28 4.46
CA ASN A 6 -1.36 -13.95 4.14
C ASN A 6 -0.18 -13.13 3.66
N LYS A 7 -0.01 -13.06 2.35
CA LYS A 7 1.11 -12.35 1.76
C LYS A 7 0.67 -11.63 0.50
N VAL A 8 1.05 -10.38 0.40
CA VAL A 8 0.76 -9.54 -0.76
C VAL A 8 2.08 -9.02 -1.32
N ILE A 9 2.23 -9.14 -2.62
CA ILE A 9 3.38 -8.60 -3.34
C ILE A 9 2.88 -7.61 -4.37
N LEU A 10 3.40 -6.39 -4.32
CA LEU A 10 3.05 -5.33 -5.26
C LEU A 10 4.31 -4.72 -5.85
N VAL A 11 4.30 -4.50 -7.16
CA VAL A 11 5.29 -3.67 -7.84
C VAL A 11 4.53 -2.60 -8.57
N GLY A 12 4.78 -1.35 -8.23
CA GLY A 12 4.04 -0.25 -8.83
C GLY A 12 4.69 1.09 -8.54
N ASN A 13 3.96 2.15 -8.85
CA ASN A 13 4.47 3.50 -8.69
C ASN A 13 3.60 4.28 -7.70
N LEU A 14 4.24 5.16 -6.93
CA LEU A 14 3.51 6.01 -5.99
C LEU A 14 2.71 7.06 -6.73
N GLY A 15 1.45 7.22 -6.34
CA GLY A 15 0.58 8.25 -6.89
C GLY A 15 0.68 9.59 -6.17
N ALA A 16 1.35 9.62 -5.03
CA ALA A 16 1.55 10.81 -4.23
C ALA A 16 2.78 10.64 -3.36
N ASP A 17 3.26 11.73 -2.79
CA ASP A 17 4.33 11.65 -1.79
C ASP A 17 3.85 10.87 -0.57
N PRO A 18 4.76 10.14 0.11
CA PRO A 18 4.38 9.42 1.32
C PRO A 18 3.76 10.33 2.37
N ARG A 19 2.71 9.86 3.00
CA ARG A 19 2.07 10.58 4.10
C ARG A 19 2.61 10.03 5.42
N VAL A 20 3.22 10.90 6.21
CA VAL A 20 3.85 10.52 7.47
C VAL A 20 2.97 10.96 8.62
N ASN A 21 2.67 10.04 9.51
CA ASN A 21 1.94 10.32 10.74
C ASN A 21 2.72 9.74 11.92
N THR A 22 2.47 10.31 13.10
CA THR A 22 3.09 9.83 14.33
C THR A 22 1.99 9.32 15.24
N THR A 23 2.17 8.11 15.79
CA THR A 23 1.22 7.54 16.73
C THR A 23 1.39 8.17 18.10
N GLN A 24 0.48 7.85 19.03
CA GLN A 24 0.55 8.35 20.40
C GLN A 24 1.83 7.94 21.11
N ASN A 25 2.41 6.81 20.72
CA ASN A 25 3.67 6.33 21.29
C ASN A 25 4.88 7.03 20.71
N GLY A 26 4.70 7.93 19.75
CA GLY A 26 5.81 8.55 19.05
C GLY A 26 6.35 7.73 17.90
N SER A 27 5.71 6.64 17.52
CA SER A 27 6.13 5.81 16.40
C SER A 27 5.69 6.43 15.08
N LYS A 28 6.56 6.34 14.08
CA LYS A 28 6.28 6.85 12.74
C LYS A 28 5.50 5.80 11.95
N VAL A 29 4.43 6.25 11.31
CA VAL A 29 3.63 5.41 10.39
C VAL A 29 3.55 6.13 9.04
N VAL A 30 3.90 5.43 7.97
CA VAL A 30 3.89 6.01 6.63
C VAL A 30 2.83 5.32 5.79
N THR A 31 2.00 6.11 5.13
CA THR A 31 0.97 5.61 4.22
C THR A 31 1.39 5.91 2.79
N LEU A 32 1.34 4.89 1.94
CA LEU A 32 1.68 4.98 0.54
C LEU A 32 0.45 4.66 -0.31
N SER A 33 0.32 5.35 -1.44
CA SER A 33 -0.67 5.02 -2.45
C SER A 33 0.07 4.46 -3.64
N VAL A 34 -0.09 3.16 -3.89
CA VAL A 34 0.65 2.44 -4.93
C VAL A 34 -0.28 2.08 -6.06
N ALA A 35 0.08 2.46 -7.27
CA ALA A 35 -0.69 2.15 -8.47
C ALA A 35 -0.08 0.95 -9.18
N THR A 36 -0.92 -0.04 -9.48
CA THR A 36 -0.55 -1.13 -10.39
C THR A 36 -1.44 -1.05 -11.61
N SER A 37 -0.85 -1.16 -12.79
CA SER A 37 -1.58 -0.96 -14.04
C SER A 37 -1.38 -2.12 -14.98
N ASP A 38 -2.47 -2.49 -15.66
CA ASP A 38 -2.45 -3.45 -16.75
C ASP A 38 -2.87 -2.74 -18.03
N THR A 39 -2.22 -3.09 -19.13
CA THR A 39 -2.61 -2.60 -20.44
C THR A 39 -2.83 -3.79 -21.36
N TRP A 40 -3.84 -3.68 -22.20
CA TRP A 40 -4.13 -4.72 -23.18
C TRP A 40 -4.77 -4.11 -24.40
N LYS A 41 -4.79 -4.88 -25.49
CA LYS A 41 -5.43 -4.49 -26.71
C LYS A 41 -6.83 -5.13 -26.77
N ASP A 42 -7.85 -4.30 -26.94
CA ASP A 42 -9.22 -4.79 -27.09
C ASP A 42 -9.35 -5.50 -28.43
N LYS A 43 -9.79 -6.75 -28.39
CA LYS A 43 -9.92 -7.57 -29.59
C LYS A 43 -11.00 -7.07 -30.55
N LEU A 44 -12.01 -6.40 -30.03
CA LEU A 44 -13.12 -5.91 -30.86
C LEU A 44 -12.84 -4.57 -31.50
N SER A 45 -12.33 -3.61 -30.72
CA SER A 45 -12.09 -2.26 -31.21
C SER A 45 -10.68 -2.04 -31.72
N GLY A 46 -9.74 -2.89 -31.33
CA GLY A 46 -8.31 -2.70 -31.63
C GLY A 46 -7.66 -1.60 -30.77
N GLU A 47 -8.42 -1.00 -29.88
CA GLU A 47 -7.91 0.06 -29.02
C GLU A 47 -7.10 -0.50 -27.86
N ARG A 48 -6.09 0.28 -27.45
CA ARG A 48 -5.32 -0.03 -26.25
C ARG A 48 -6.09 0.45 -25.04
N LYS A 49 -6.27 -0.45 -24.09
CA LYS A 49 -6.98 -0.14 -22.84
C LYS A 49 -6.06 -0.29 -21.65
N GLU A 50 -6.34 0.46 -20.61
CA GLU A 50 -5.55 0.46 -19.39
C GLU A 50 -6.49 0.38 -18.19
N ARG A 51 -6.05 -0.38 -17.20
CA ARG A 51 -6.75 -0.47 -15.92
C ARG A 51 -5.75 -0.27 -14.80
N THR A 52 -6.04 0.66 -13.90
CA THR A 52 -5.18 0.96 -12.76
C THR A 52 -5.91 0.62 -11.48
N GLU A 53 -5.24 -0.14 -10.62
CA GLU A 53 -5.70 -0.40 -9.26
C GLU A 53 -4.84 0.39 -8.29
N TRP A 54 -5.50 1.03 -7.33
CA TRP A 54 -4.84 1.81 -6.30
C TRP A 54 -4.84 1.04 -5.00
N HIS A 55 -3.65 0.88 -4.42
CA HIS A 55 -3.48 0.10 -3.19
C HIS A 55 -3.02 1.02 -2.08
N ARG A 56 -3.71 0.95 -0.95
CA ARG A 56 -3.29 1.65 0.25
C ARG A 56 -2.32 0.76 1.01
N VAL A 57 -1.11 1.26 1.20
CA VAL A 57 -0.04 0.53 1.89
C VAL A 57 0.33 1.31 3.13
N VAL A 58 0.30 0.64 4.28
CA VAL A 58 0.61 1.27 5.56
C VAL A 58 1.87 0.64 6.12
N VAL A 59 2.89 1.44 6.35
CA VAL A 59 4.19 0.97 6.82
C VAL A 59 4.31 1.28 8.31
N PHE A 60 4.24 0.22 9.12
CA PHE A 60 4.41 0.33 10.57
C PHE A 60 5.83 0.01 11.03
N ASN A 61 6.60 -0.69 10.20
CA ASN A 61 7.98 -1.01 10.52
C ASN A 61 8.80 0.28 10.54
N ALA A 62 9.45 0.56 11.67
CA ALA A 62 10.14 1.84 11.86
C ALA A 62 11.25 2.08 10.85
N GLN A 63 12.01 1.04 10.51
CA GLN A 63 13.10 1.17 9.54
C GLN A 63 12.57 1.42 8.14
N LEU A 64 11.55 0.68 7.73
CA LEU A 64 10.96 0.85 6.41
C LEU A 64 10.22 2.19 6.30
N ALA A 65 9.58 2.63 7.37
CA ALA A 65 8.90 3.93 7.40
C ALA A 65 9.91 5.05 7.20
N ASP A 66 11.05 4.97 7.84
CA ASP A 66 12.10 5.97 7.71
C ASP A 66 12.66 6.02 6.28
N VAL A 67 12.90 4.85 5.69
CA VAL A 67 13.36 4.74 4.30
C VAL A 67 12.32 5.34 3.35
N ALA A 68 11.05 5.03 3.56
CA ALA A 68 9.98 5.54 2.72
C ALA A 68 9.90 7.07 2.78
N GLU A 69 9.99 7.62 3.97
CA GLU A 69 9.93 9.06 4.13
C GLU A 69 11.10 9.76 3.46
N ARG A 70 12.30 9.21 3.58
CA ARG A 70 13.52 9.83 3.07
C ARG A 70 13.66 9.77 1.56
N TYR A 71 13.31 8.63 0.97
CA TYR A 71 13.71 8.35 -0.40
C TYR A 71 12.56 8.28 -1.40
N LEU A 72 11.33 8.02 -0.94
CA LEU A 72 10.21 7.88 -1.84
C LEU A 72 9.50 9.20 -2.09
N ARG A 73 9.08 9.39 -3.33
CA ARG A 73 8.31 10.56 -3.76
C ARG A 73 7.27 10.11 -4.77
N LYS A 74 6.33 10.97 -5.07
CA LYS A 74 5.35 10.73 -6.13
C LYS A 74 6.08 10.28 -7.39
N GLY A 75 5.62 9.19 -7.97
CA GLY A 75 6.22 8.62 -9.18
C GLY A 75 7.28 7.55 -8.93
N SER A 76 7.77 7.42 -7.70
CA SER A 76 8.78 6.41 -7.38
C SER A 76 8.25 5.00 -7.62
N LYS A 77 9.07 4.13 -8.16
CA LYS A 77 8.74 2.73 -8.35
C LYS A 77 9.17 1.94 -7.12
N VAL A 78 8.28 1.09 -6.64
CA VAL A 78 8.53 0.31 -5.42
C VAL A 78 8.13 -1.14 -5.59
N TYR A 79 8.85 -2.01 -4.90
CA TYR A 79 8.48 -3.40 -4.66
C TYR A 79 8.09 -3.52 -3.20
N ILE A 80 6.92 -4.07 -2.94
CA ILE A 80 6.38 -4.16 -1.59
C ILE A 80 5.96 -5.59 -1.30
N GLU A 81 6.34 -6.09 -0.13
CA GLU A 81 5.80 -7.32 0.43
C GLU A 81 5.18 -7.00 1.77
N GLY A 82 3.95 -7.43 1.96
CA GLY A 82 3.23 -7.19 3.20
C GLY A 82 2.10 -8.17 3.36
N GLN A 83 1.16 -7.84 4.21
CA GLN A 83 0.00 -8.65 4.52
C GLN A 83 -1.26 -7.83 4.35
N LEU A 84 -2.36 -8.48 4.01
CA LEU A 84 -3.68 -7.83 4.03
C LEU A 84 -4.15 -7.72 5.46
N GLN A 85 -4.66 -6.56 5.81
CA GLN A 85 -5.28 -6.32 7.10
C GLN A 85 -6.50 -5.43 6.92
N THR A 86 -7.60 -5.81 7.54
CA THR A 86 -8.83 -5.04 7.50
C THR A 86 -9.02 -4.37 8.84
N ARG A 87 -9.25 -3.07 8.82
CA ARG A 87 -9.57 -2.32 10.04
C ARG A 87 -10.97 -1.75 9.95
N LYS A 88 -11.59 -1.65 11.12
CA LYS A 88 -12.91 -1.08 11.29
C LYS A 88 -12.77 0.36 11.77
N TRP A 89 -13.60 1.25 11.21
CA TRP A 89 -13.58 2.66 11.60
C TRP A 89 -14.98 3.24 11.44
N GLU A 90 -15.23 4.39 12.06
CA GLU A 90 -16.49 5.08 11.95
C GLU A 90 -16.32 6.35 11.12
N ASP A 91 -17.28 6.62 10.24
CA ASP A 91 -17.30 7.85 9.47
C ASP A 91 -17.93 8.98 10.29
N ALA A 92 -18.03 10.17 9.67
CA ALA A 92 -18.57 11.36 10.34
C ALA A 92 -20.04 11.20 10.75
N ASN A 93 -20.76 10.27 10.13
CA ASN A 93 -22.18 9.99 10.42
C ASN A 93 -22.35 8.88 11.44
N GLY A 94 -21.27 8.35 12.01
CA GLY A 94 -21.33 7.25 12.96
C GLY A 94 -21.52 5.88 12.34
N GLN A 95 -21.41 5.75 11.04
CA GLN A 95 -21.55 4.46 10.36
C GLN A 95 -20.23 3.70 10.41
N GLU A 96 -20.34 2.40 10.67
CA GLU A 96 -19.18 1.52 10.64
C GLU A 96 -18.71 1.28 9.21
N LYS A 97 -17.43 1.41 9.01
CA LYS A 97 -16.77 1.17 7.73
C LYS A 97 -15.60 0.22 7.93
N TYR A 98 -15.24 -0.47 6.86
CA TYR A 98 -14.09 -1.37 6.86
C TYR A 98 -13.16 -0.97 5.73
N THR A 99 -11.87 -0.98 6.02
CA THR A 99 -10.85 -0.69 5.00
C THR A 99 -9.82 -1.81 5.03
N THR A 100 -9.56 -2.40 3.87
CA THR A 100 -8.54 -3.42 3.72
C THR A 100 -7.30 -2.78 3.12
N GLU A 101 -6.18 -2.98 3.78
CA GLU A 101 -4.91 -2.36 3.44
C GLU A 101 -3.82 -3.40 3.35
N VAL A 102 -2.74 -3.06 2.67
CA VAL A 102 -1.52 -3.84 2.73
C VAL A 102 -0.66 -3.25 3.83
N VAL A 103 -0.27 -4.08 4.79
CA VAL A 103 0.43 -3.63 5.99
C VAL A 103 1.82 -4.22 6.02
N LEU A 104 2.82 -3.35 6.22
CA LEU A 104 4.22 -3.75 6.40
C LEU A 104 4.56 -3.57 7.88
N GLN A 105 4.59 -4.68 8.62
CA GLN A 105 4.89 -4.63 10.04
C GLN A 105 6.28 -5.16 10.32
N ASN A 106 6.44 -6.42 10.60
CA ASN A 106 7.70 -6.93 11.12
C ASN A 106 8.50 -7.74 10.10
N PHE A 107 8.90 -8.91 10.48
CA PHE A 107 9.88 -9.71 9.76
C PHE A 107 9.45 -10.20 8.39
N SER A 108 8.15 -10.27 8.14
CA SER A 108 7.63 -10.78 6.86
C SER A 108 7.36 -9.67 5.86
N SER A 109 7.85 -8.47 6.12
CA SER A 109 7.60 -7.31 5.28
C SER A 109 8.87 -6.87 4.57
N ASN A 110 8.73 -6.31 3.37
CA ASN A 110 9.87 -5.80 2.62
C ASN A 110 9.45 -4.63 1.73
N LEU A 111 10.38 -3.71 1.52
CA LEU A 111 10.19 -2.56 0.65
C LEU A 111 11.50 -2.29 -0.08
N ILE A 112 11.45 -2.34 -1.41
CA ILE A 112 12.63 -2.12 -2.25
C ILE A 112 12.29 -1.03 -3.27
N MET A 113 13.21 -0.11 -3.41
CA MET A 113 13.04 1.01 -4.35
C MET A 113 13.64 0.70 -5.71
#